data_34c9d9e095faceca19626289a84ac2be
#
_entry.id   34c9d9e095faceca19626289a84ac2be
#
_cell.length_a   1.000
_cell.length_b   1.000
_cell.length_c   1.000
_cell.angle_alpha   90.00
_cell.angle_beta   90.00
_cell.angle_gamma   90.00
#
_symmetry.space_group_name_H-M   'P 1'
#
loop_
_entity.id
_entity.type
_entity.pdbx_description
1 polymer ?
#
loop_
_entity_poly.entity_id
_entity_poly.type
_entity_poly.pdbx_seq_one_letter_code
_entity_poly.pdbx_strand_id
1 'polypeptide(L)'
;INADATAYQTLDNSVSEADEPYSRLPGVKVTWDKEFQLTHDSTGDYLRDNVTRFSLRPEFDTELINFDHGSATKTTGIRWDNQMSLAAPMERTYGEITPKLTYAYTAYSVENQPAGQSSDPTRGIYLFEIGSKLFLERDVTWRGSDHTQTLVPSLTYRYVPYEDQDDLPVFDSGTVGFENIADAFLDNGFWGADRIQNFQGFTLGLSSETYAEGSGEDLLSWELAQQIYFAEREVTLDGAGADSSDFSPLLANATFQVTKHISTNGFANWNWEESEIGSWRLGGRYSLDFRREFGASYRWEETESNLELDLTWPLAPRWQLGAAALIGQSDDDDSGSYSRVSVGYDACCWALQVALEDRPSENDDNGGVQFLATFSLKSLGRISSNQLAEGIKTTAPSWN
;
A
#
# COMPACT_ATOMS: atom_id res chain seq x y z
N ILE A 1 19.19 -7.99 -2.99
CA ILE A 1 18.77 -9.24 -3.69
C ILE A 1 17.82 -9.97 -2.79
N ASN A 2 16.65 -10.29 -3.30
CA ASN A 2 15.66 -11.12 -2.65
C ASN A 2 15.39 -12.34 -3.54
N ALA A 3 15.15 -13.51 -2.92
CA ALA A 3 14.71 -14.71 -3.63
C ALA A 3 13.61 -15.35 -2.80
N ASP A 4 12.49 -15.66 -3.43
CA ASP A 4 11.34 -16.28 -2.80
C ASP A 4 10.79 -17.43 -3.64
N ALA A 5 9.98 -18.25 -3.02
CA ALA A 5 9.16 -19.25 -3.68
C ALA A 5 7.84 -19.33 -2.92
N THR A 6 6.76 -19.09 -3.63
CA THR A 6 5.42 -19.09 -3.05
C THR A 6 4.54 -20.09 -3.80
N ALA A 7 3.99 -21.05 -3.09
CA ALA A 7 2.98 -21.96 -3.60
C ALA A 7 1.72 -21.81 -2.76
N TYR A 8 0.58 -21.85 -3.41
CA TYR A 8 -0.72 -21.77 -2.75
C TYR A 8 -1.39 -23.13 -2.70
N GLN A 9 -2.11 -23.37 -1.63
CA GLN A 9 -3.03 -24.48 -1.52
C GLN A 9 -4.40 -23.88 -1.20
N THR A 10 -5.32 -23.97 -2.13
CA THR A 10 -6.70 -23.56 -1.94
C THR A 10 -7.39 -24.54 -1.02
N LEU A 11 -7.95 -24.06 0.08
CA LEU A 11 -8.70 -24.86 1.05
C LEU A 11 -10.21 -24.77 0.82
N ASP A 12 -10.66 -23.82 0.02
CA ASP A 12 -12.05 -23.64 -0.36
C ASP A 12 -12.35 -24.47 -1.61
N ASN A 13 -13.22 -25.46 -1.44
CA ASN A 13 -13.63 -26.36 -2.53
C ASN A 13 -14.61 -25.71 -3.53
N SER A 14 -15.10 -24.49 -3.25
CA SER A 14 -15.96 -23.72 -4.15
C SER A 14 -15.16 -22.97 -5.21
N VAL A 15 -13.89 -22.67 -4.95
CA VAL A 15 -12.97 -22.04 -5.92
C VAL A 15 -12.58 -23.08 -6.96
N SER A 16 -12.84 -22.77 -8.23
CA SER A 16 -12.43 -23.66 -9.32
C SER A 16 -10.91 -23.68 -9.46
N GLU A 17 -10.33 -24.81 -9.89
CA GLU A 17 -8.88 -24.92 -10.14
C GLU A 17 -8.36 -23.81 -11.09
N ALA A 18 -9.21 -23.31 -11.98
CA ALA A 18 -8.85 -22.22 -12.90
C ALA A 18 -8.80 -20.85 -12.22
N ASP A 19 -9.44 -20.66 -11.08
CA ASP A 19 -9.50 -19.39 -10.35
C ASP A 19 -8.51 -19.34 -9.17
N GLU A 20 -7.73 -20.41 -8.98
CA GLU A 20 -6.65 -20.43 -8.00
C GLU A 20 -5.55 -19.42 -8.37
N PRO A 21 -4.83 -18.86 -7.39
CA PRO A 21 -3.72 -17.96 -7.65
C PRO A 21 -2.51 -18.70 -8.24
N TYR A 22 -1.75 -18.01 -9.08
CA TYR A 22 -0.49 -18.54 -9.62
C TYR A 22 0.55 -18.75 -8.51
N SER A 23 1.23 -19.89 -8.55
CA SER A 23 2.43 -20.15 -7.76
C SER A 23 3.64 -19.45 -8.39
N ARG A 24 4.51 -18.88 -7.55
CA ARG A 24 5.77 -18.21 -7.95
C ARG A 24 6.95 -19.14 -7.60
N LEU A 25 7.51 -19.86 -8.58
CA LEU A 25 8.44 -20.97 -8.32
C LEU A 25 9.62 -21.02 -9.31
N PRO A 26 10.75 -20.37 -9.07
CA PRO A 26 11.09 -19.36 -8.05
C PRO A 26 10.82 -17.93 -8.52
N GLY A 27 10.90 -16.97 -7.57
CA GLY A 27 11.02 -15.55 -7.82
C GLY A 27 12.41 -15.04 -7.40
N VAL A 28 13.07 -14.22 -8.21
CA VAL A 28 14.32 -13.55 -7.86
C VAL A 28 14.21 -12.08 -8.23
N LYS A 29 14.38 -11.21 -7.25
CA LYS A 29 14.38 -9.75 -7.42
C LYS A 29 15.74 -9.17 -7.02
N VAL A 30 16.29 -8.29 -7.88
CA VAL A 30 17.48 -7.50 -7.61
C VAL A 30 17.14 -6.04 -7.75
N THR A 31 17.33 -5.29 -6.67
CA THR A 31 17.18 -3.84 -6.64
C THR A 31 18.55 -3.21 -6.40
N TRP A 32 18.88 -2.19 -7.14
CA TRP A 32 20.05 -1.37 -6.94
C TRP A 32 19.68 0.09 -7.10
N ASP A 33 20.03 0.89 -6.13
CA ASP A 33 19.87 2.33 -6.13
C ASP A 33 21.16 3.00 -5.61
N LYS A 34 21.40 4.21 -6.07
CA LYS A 34 22.50 5.03 -5.58
C LYS A 34 22.24 6.50 -5.81
N GLU A 35 22.59 7.32 -4.84
CA GLU A 35 22.59 8.76 -4.98
C GLU A 35 24.00 9.31 -5.18
N PHE A 36 24.16 10.13 -6.19
CA PHE A 36 25.39 10.87 -6.50
C PHE A 36 25.14 12.36 -6.30
N GLN A 37 25.70 12.92 -5.23
CA GLN A 37 25.68 14.36 -4.99
C GLN A 37 26.58 15.07 -5.99
N LEU A 38 26.03 15.99 -6.79
CA LEU A 38 26.77 16.78 -7.79
C LEU A 38 27.18 18.14 -7.28
N THR A 39 26.51 18.70 -6.28
CA THR A 39 26.92 19.92 -5.61
C THR A 39 27.86 19.59 -4.48
N HIS A 40 29.07 20.10 -4.61
CA HIS A 40 30.06 20.04 -3.54
C HIS A 40 30.02 21.35 -2.75
N ASP A 41 29.40 21.32 -1.56
CA ASP A 41 29.52 22.42 -0.61
C ASP A 41 30.81 22.29 0.16
N SER A 42 31.81 23.09 -0.21
CA SER A 42 33.11 23.12 0.45
C SER A 42 33.09 23.73 1.86
N THR A 43 31.96 24.31 2.27
CA THR A 43 31.83 25.03 3.56
C THR A 43 31.19 24.23 4.67
N GLY A 44 30.55 23.08 4.35
CA GLY A 44 29.86 22.24 5.33
C GLY A 44 28.64 22.90 6.00
N ASP A 45 28.25 24.07 5.53
CA ASP A 45 27.14 24.84 6.07
C ASP A 45 25.83 24.42 5.36
N TYR A 46 25.19 23.39 5.85
CA TYR A 46 23.93 22.84 5.32
C TYR A 46 22.73 23.76 5.50
N LEU A 47 22.89 24.90 6.17
CA LEU A 47 21.83 25.86 6.50
C LEU A 47 21.86 27.12 5.63
N ARG A 48 22.68 27.17 4.58
CA ARG A 48 22.66 28.32 3.65
C ARG A 48 21.46 28.25 2.72
N ASP A 49 20.53 29.15 2.90
CA ASP A 49 19.25 29.30 2.17
C ASP A 49 19.40 29.45 0.64
N ASN A 50 20.60 29.64 0.10
CA ASN A 50 20.84 29.94 -1.30
C ASN A 50 21.56 28.84 -2.10
N VAL A 51 21.82 27.68 -1.53
CA VAL A 51 22.49 26.60 -2.26
C VAL A 51 21.46 25.63 -2.82
N THR A 52 21.42 25.49 -4.14
CA THR A 52 20.67 24.41 -4.78
C THR A 52 21.50 23.13 -4.71
N ARG A 53 20.95 22.08 -4.14
CA ARG A 53 21.57 20.76 -4.14
C ARG A 53 21.11 20.02 -5.39
N PHE A 54 22.07 19.51 -6.14
CA PHE A 54 21.81 18.65 -7.28
C PHE A 54 22.30 17.25 -6.96
N SER A 55 21.47 16.27 -7.20
CA SER A 55 21.90 14.87 -7.17
C SER A 55 21.41 14.13 -8.42
N LEU A 56 22.02 12.99 -8.70
CA LEU A 56 21.55 12.00 -9.66
C LEU A 56 21.26 10.73 -8.91
N ARG A 57 20.06 10.17 -9.12
CA ARG A 57 19.61 8.92 -8.51
C ARG A 57 19.26 7.92 -9.61
N PRO A 58 20.24 7.16 -10.12
CA PRO A 58 19.96 5.99 -10.96
C PRO A 58 19.43 4.87 -10.07
N GLU A 59 18.40 4.21 -10.56
CA GLU A 59 17.79 3.03 -9.94
C GLU A 59 17.65 1.94 -10.98
N PHE A 60 17.86 0.71 -10.57
CA PHE A 60 17.67 -0.47 -11.39
C PHE A 60 16.97 -1.54 -10.59
N ASP A 61 15.85 -1.98 -11.10
CA ASP A 61 15.05 -3.07 -10.56
C ASP A 61 14.92 -4.16 -11.62
N THR A 62 15.22 -5.39 -11.27
CA THR A 62 14.98 -6.54 -12.16
C THR A 62 14.39 -7.69 -11.38
N GLU A 63 13.36 -8.30 -11.94
CA GLU A 63 12.65 -9.42 -11.34
C GLU A 63 12.46 -10.54 -12.37
N LEU A 64 12.84 -11.75 -11.98
CA LEU A 64 12.62 -12.97 -12.75
C LEU A 64 11.71 -13.89 -11.95
N ILE A 65 10.54 -14.22 -12.48
CA ILE A 65 9.58 -15.12 -11.81
C ILE A 65 9.16 -16.19 -12.78
N ASN A 66 9.10 -17.43 -12.29
CA ASN A 66 8.41 -18.51 -12.96
C ASN A 66 7.02 -18.68 -12.33
N PHE A 67 5.98 -18.50 -13.16
CA PHE A 67 4.58 -18.66 -12.77
C PHE A 67 4.10 -20.05 -13.19
N ASP A 68 3.59 -20.79 -12.20
CA ASP A 68 3.02 -22.12 -12.39
C ASP A 68 1.56 -22.14 -11.89
N HIS A 69 0.74 -22.98 -12.53
CA HIS A 69 -0.68 -23.08 -12.22
C HIS A 69 -1.16 -24.52 -12.35
N GLY A 70 -2.05 -24.97 -11.46
CA GLY A 70 -2.60 -26.35 -11.45
C GLY A 70 -3.41 -26.66 -12.70
N SER A 71 -4.19 -25.70 -13.21
CA SER A 71 -5.03 -25.88 -14.38
C SER A 71 -4.21 -25.84 -15.69
N ALA A 72 -4.32 -26.89 -16.49
CA ALA A 72 -3.66 -26.99 -17.78
C ALA A 72 -4.19 -25.99 -18.84
N THR A 73 -5.26 -25.26 -18.55
CA THR A 73 -5.84 -24.26 -19.46
C THR A 73 -5.28 -22.86 -19.23
N LYS A 74 -4.57 -22.64 -18.13
CA LYS A 74 -3.95 -21.35 -17.80
C LYS A 74 -2.58 -21.23 -18.47
N THR A 75 -2.27 -20.01 -18.91
CA THR A 75 -0.93 -19.65 -19.38
C THR A 75 0.06 -19.73 -18.22
N THR A 76 1.18 -20.41 -18.40
CA THR A 76 2.26 -20.54 -17.42
C THR A 76 3.59 -20.16 -18.03
N GLY A 77 4.60 -19.88 -17.23
CA GLY A 77 5.94 -19.61 -17.72
C GLY A 77 6.70 -18.53 -16.98
N ILE A 78 7.71 -17.97 -17.62
CA ILE A 78 8.66 -17.04 -17.03
C ILE A 78 8.35 -15.61 -17.46
N ARG A 79 8.34 -14.69 -16.50
CA ARG A 79 8.38 -13.25 -16.72
C ARG A 79 9.72 -12.70 -16.25
N TRP A 80 10.37 -11.91 -17.10
CA TRP A 80 11.54 -11.12 -16.76
C TRP A 80 11.18 -9.64 -16.89
N ASP A 81 11.00 -8.97 -15.75
CA ASP A 81 10.69 -7.55 -15.68
C ASP A 81 11.91 -6.73 -15.28
N ASN A 82 12.08 -5.57 -15.93
CA ASN A 82 13.21 -4.68 -15.69
C ASN A 82 12.73 -3.23 -15.70
N GLN A 83 13.12 -2.47 -14.68
CA GLN A 83 12.91 -1.05 -14.63
C GLN A 83 14.24 -0.33 -14.40
N MET A 84 14.54 0.62 -15.26
CA MET A 84 15.73 1.47 -15.15
C MET A 84 15.26 2.91 -15.04
N SER A 85 15.56 3.59 -13.95
CA SER A 85 15.18 4.98 -13.79
C SER A 85 16.40 5.86 -13.48
N LEU A 86 16.27 7.12 -13.88
CA LEU A 86 17.20 8.17 -13.56
C LEU A 86 16.41 9.39 -13.09
N ALA A 87 16.51 9.71 -11.81
CA ALA A 87 15.99 10.93 -11.25
C ALA A 87 17.12 11.96 -11.04
N ALA A 88 16.78 13.25 -11.21
CA ALA A 88 17.71 14.35 -11.01
C ALA A 88 17.12 15.41 -10.06
N PRO A 89 17.06 15.13 -8.74
CA PRO A 89 16.52 16.05 -7.76
C PRO A 89 17.31 17.36 -7.69
N MET A 90 16.56 18.45 -7.64
CA MET A 90 17.02 19.82 -7.42
C MET A 90 16.36 20.34 -6.15
N GLU A 91 17.07 20.34 -5.04
CA GLU A 91 16.51 20.64 -3.72
C GLU A 91 16.97 21.99 -3.20
N ARG A 92 16.05 22.71 -2.56
CA ARG A 92 16.29 23.90 -1.77
C ARG A 92 15.52 23.80 -0.44
N THR A 93 15.84 24.67 0.51
CA THR A 93 15.17 24.71 1.82
C THR A 93 13.64 24.94 1.71
N TYR A 94 13.21 25.63 0.66
CA TYR A 94 11.80 25.97 0.46
C TYR A 94 11.08 25.10 -0.58
N GLY A 95 11.76 24.14 -1.22
CA GLY A 95 11.11 23.29 -2.20
C GLY A 95 12.07 22.42 -3.01
N GLU A 96 11.51 21.51 -3.79
CA GLU A 96 12.23 20.60 -4.67
C GLU A 96 11.57 20.51 -6.05
N ILE A 97 12.36 20.17 -7.05
CA ILE A 97 11.91 19.77 -8.39
C ILE A 97 12.71 18.55 -8.79
N THR A 98 12.01 17.47 -9.16
CA THR A 98 12.64 16.17 -9.49
C THR A 98 12.12 15.67 -10.84
N PRO A 99 12.83 15.91 -11.94
CA PRO A 99 12.60 15.16 -13.17
C PRO A 99 13.09 13.72 -13.03
N LYS A 100 12.31 12.78 -13.56
CA LYS A 100 12.60 11.34 -13.57
C LYS A 100 12.27 10.78 -14.95
N LEU A 101 13.15 9.95 -15.49
CA LEU A 101 12.92 9.14 -16.69
C LEU A 101 13.07 7.68 -16.30
N THR A 102 12.07 6.88 -16.64
CA THR A 102 12.08 5.43 -16.41
C THR A 102 11.92 4.71 -17.76
N TYR A 103 12.66 3.65 -17.98
CA TYR A 103 12.43 2.68 -19.03
C TYR A 103 12.05 1.34 -18.39
N ALA A 104 10.85 0.88 -18.68
CA ALA A 104 10.31 -0.40 -18.23
C ALA A 104 10.34 -1.39 -19.41
N TYR A 105 10.97 -2.53 -19.21
CA TYR A 105 11.05 -3.59 -20.21
C TYR A 105 10.67 -4.92 -19.58
N THR A 106 9.66 -5.58 -20.15
CA THR A 106 9.19 -6.88 -19.69
C THR A 106 9.26 -7.87 -20.85
N ALA A 107 9.79 -9.06 -20.60
CA ALA A 107 9.84 -10.17 -21.53
C ALA A 107 9.22 -11.42 -20.89
N TYR A 108 8.52 -12.17 -21.71
CA TYR A 108 7.86 -13.41 -21.28
C TYR A 108 8.39 -14.58 -22.10
N SER A 109 8.39 -15.77 -21.49
CA SER A 109 8.53 -17.04 -22.20
C SER A 109 7.48 -17.99 -21.59
N VAL A 110 6.40 -18.22 -22.33
CA VAL A 110 5.16 -18.81 -21.79
C VAL A 110 4.64 -19.95 -22.62
N GLU A 111 3.94 -20.83 -21.95
CA GLU A 111 3.24 -21.99 -22.51
C GLU A 111 1.73 -21.82 -22.34
N ASN A 112 0.95 -22.57 -23.11
CA ASN A 112 -0.53 -22.58 -23.07
C ASN A 112 -1.17 -21.21 -23.39
N GLN A 113 -0.52 -20.40 -24.22
CA GLN A 113 -1.12 -19.16 -24.72
C GLN A 113 -2.35 -19.44 -25.58
N PRO A 114 -3.35 -18.53 -25.61
CA PRO A 114 -4.44 -18.58 -26.57
C PRO A 114 -3.95 -18.66 -28.00
N ALA A 115 -4.71 -19.33 -28.86
CA ALA A 115 -4.33 -19.55 -30.26
C ALA A 115 -4.13 -18.22 -31.02
N GLY A 116 -2.96 -18.02 -31.56
CA GLY A 116 -2.58 -16.81 -32.33
C GLY A 116 -1.72 -15.82 -31.55
N GLN A 117 -1.56 -15.99 -30.24
CA GLN A 117 -0.65 -15.18 -29.42
C GLN A 117 0.78 -15.76 -29.42
N SER A 118 1.77 -14.89 -29.19
CA SER A 118 3.19 -15.27 -29.14
C SER A 118 3.53 -15.99 -27.84
N SER A 119 4.40 -17.01 -27.92
CA SER A 119 4.99 -17.63 -26.71
C SER A 119 6.04 -16.76 -26.02
N ASP A 120 6.58 -15.75 -26.72
CA ASP A 120 7.66 -14.90 -26.23
C ASP A 120 7.33 -13.41 -26.44
N PRO A 121 6.20 -12.91 -25.91
CA PRO A 121 5.83 -11.51 -26.06
C PRO A 121 6.75 -10.61 -25.22
N THR A 122 6.90 -9.35 -25.65
CA THR A 122 7.71 -8.36 -24.97
C THR A 122 7.02 -7.00 -24.98
N ARG A 123 7.35 -6.16 -23.99
CA ARG A 123 6.89 -4.78 -23.88
C ARG A 123 8.05 -3.87 -23.48
N GLY A 124 8.14 -2.67 -24.06
CA GLY A 124 9.10 -1.65 -23.68
C GLY A 124 8.48 -0.27 -23.69
N ILE A 125 8.39 0.39 -22.52
CA ILE A 125 7.71 1.67 -22.33
C ILE A 125 8.63 2.66 -21.63
N TYR A 126 8.63 3.93 -22.08
CA TYR A 126 9.26 5.05 -21.39
C TYR A 126 8.24 5.81 -20.56
N LEU A 127 8.58 6.10 -19.31
CA LEU A 127 7.78 6.91 -18.41
C LEU A 127 8.58 8.18 -18.10
N PHE A 128 7.96 9.33 -18.31
CA PHE A 128 8.54 10.62 -17.97
C PHE A 128 7.73 11.27 -16.85
N GLU A 129 8.44 11.80 -15.85
CA GLU A 129 7.82 12.44 -14.70
C GLU A 129 8.60 13.70 -14.29
N ILE A 130 7.88 14.75 -13.88
CA ILE A 130 8.44 15.90 -13.18
C ILE A 130 7.61 16.15 -11.94
N GLY A 131 8.17 15.84 -10.78
CA GLY A 131 7.60 16.17 -9.48
C GLY A 131 8.12 17.51 -8.95
N SER A 132 7.28 18.24 -8.24
CA SER A 132 7.66 19.45 -7.51
C SER A 132 6.94 19.55 -6.18
N LYS A 133 7.62 20.09 -5.17
CA LYS A 133 7.05 20.39 -3.85
C LYS A 133 7.54 21.74 -3.36
N LEU A 134 6.68 22.44 -2.62
CA LEU A 134 7.06 23.65 -1.87
C LEU A 134 6.90 23.36 -0.38
N PHE A 135 7.83 23.86 0.42
CA PHE A 135 7.82 23.73 1.87
C PHE A 135 7.53 25.10 2.50
N LEU A 136 6.31 25.24 3.02
CA LEU A 136 5.84 26.45 3.70
C LEU A 136 5.66 26.14 5.18
N GLU A 137 6.04 27.06 6.04
CA GLU A 137 6.00 26.89 7.49
C GLU A 137 5.54 28.16 8.16
N ARG A 138 4.78 28.04 9.25
CA ARG A 138 4.39 29.15 10.10
C ARG A 138 4.21 28.73 11.55
N ASP A 139 4.40 29.68 12.45
CA ASP A 139 4.08 29.50 13.86
C ASP A 139 2.59 29.76 14.10
N VAL A 140 1.97 28.91 14.92
CA VAL A 140 0.57 28.98 15.31
C VAL A 140 0.42 28.69 16.80
N THR A 141 -0.53 29.36 17.46
CA THR A 141 -0.83 29.07 18.88
C THR A 141 -2.15 28.32 18.98
N TRP A 142 -2.15 27.14 19.57
CA TRP A 142 -3.33 26.32 19.80
C TRP A 142 -3.50 26.01 21.29
N ARG A 143 -4.68 26.36 21.86
CA ARG A 143 -5.01 26.17 23.28
C ARG A 143 -3.95 26.73 24.25
N GLY A 144 -3.25 27.80 23.84
CA GLY A 144 -2.24 28.47 24.67
C GLY A 144 -0.84 27.82 24.62
N SER A 145 -0.61 26.89 23.71
CA SER A 145 0.69 26.29 23.43
C SER A 145 1.14 26.65 22.01
N ASP A 146 2.44 26.84 21.83
CA ASP A 146 3.03 27.19 20.55
C ASP A 146 3.29 25.93 19.73
N HIS A 147 2.96 26.00 18.44
CA HIS A 147 3.06 24.94 17.47
C HIS A 147 3.63 25.48 16.17
N THR A 148 4.26 24.61 15.40
CA THR A 148 4.65 24.88 14.04
C THR A 148 3.68 24.17 13.10
N GLN A 149 3.19 24.88 12.08
CA GLN A 149 2.35 24.33 11.02
C GLN A 149 3.08 24.38 9.70
N THR A 150 3.19 23.23 9.04
CA THR A 150 3.70 23.12 7.66
C THR A 150 2.55 23.12 6.65
N LEU A 151 2.83 23.51 5.43
CA LEU A 151 1.97 23.33 4.26
C LEU A 151 2.84 22.97 3.06
N VAL A 152 2.59 21.80 2.47
CA VAL A 152 3.39 21.23 1.38
C VAL A 152 2.50 20.99 0.16
N PRO A 153 2.27 21.98 -0.70
CA PRO A 153 1.69 21.74 -2.01
C PRO A 153 2.68 20.95 -2.88
N SER A 154 2.17 19.96 -3.60
CA SER A 154 2.92 19.15 -4.56
C SER A 154 2.19 19.08 -5.90
N LEU A 155 2.96 19.03 -6.97
CA LEU A 155 2.50 18.88 -8.33
C LEU A 155 3.44 17.94 -9.07
N THR A 156 2.89 16.86 -9.63
CA THR A 156 3.64 15.92 -10.46
C THR A 156 2.98 15.84 -11.83
N TYR A 157 3.71 16.18 -12.89
CA TYR A 157 3.34 15.85 -14.25
C TYR A 157 3.90 14.50 -14.62
N ARG A 158 3.07 13.62 -15.21
CA ARG A 158 3.49 12.31 -15.72
C ARG A 158 3.01 12.12 -17.15
N TYR A 159 3.86 11.46 -17.94
CA TYR A 159 3.55 11.01 -19.29
C TYR A 159 4.03 9.57 -19.48
N VAL A 160 3.09 8.70 -19.81
CA VAL A 160 3.32 7.30 -20.19
C VAL A 160 2.55 7.07 -21.49
N PRO A 161 3.21 6.83 -22.63
CA PRO A 161 2.51 6.58 -23.89
C PRO A 161 1.69 5.29 -23.82
N TYR A 162 0.63 5.25 -24.62
CA TYR A 162 -0.10 4.00 -24.85
C TYR A 162 0.78 3.01 -25.62
N GLU A 163 0.76 1.77 -25.17
CA GLU A 163 1.30 0.59 -25.83
C GLU A 163 0.27 -0.51 -25.70
N ASP A 164 -0.03 -1.21 -26.79
CA ASP A 164 -0.96 -2.35 -26.78
C ASP A 164 -0.36 -3.50 -25.96
N GLN A 165 -1.11 -3.96 -24.99
CA GLN A 165 -0.70 -5.00 -24.04
C GLN A 165 -1.71 -6.16 -23.96
N ASP A 166 -2.70 -6.20 -24.85
CA ASP A 166 -3.78 -7.19 -24.80
C ASP A 166 -3.30 -8.62 -25.02
N ASP A 167 -2.21 -8.79 -25.78
CA ASP A 167 -1.59 -10.09 -26.03
C ASP A 167 -0.63 -10.55 -24.92
N LEU A 168 -0.39 -9.71 -23.90
CA LEU A 168 0.47 -10.09 -22.77
C LEU A 168 -0.31 -10.90 -21.73
N PRO A 169 0.28 -11.94 -21.13
CA PRO A 169 -0.35 -12.68 -20.05
C PRO A 169 -0.60 -11.81 -18.83
N VAL A 170 -1.56 -12.22 -17.98
CA VAL A 170 -1.82 -11.63 -16.67
C VAL A 170 -1.58 -12.70 -15.61
N PHE A 171 -0.55 -12.54 -14.80
CA PHE A 171 -0.18 -13.48 -13.75
C PHE A 171 -0.53 -12.96 -12.36
N ASP A 172 -0.03 -11.75 -12.01
CA ASP A 172 -0.11 -11.17 -10.68
C ASP A 172 -0.54 -9.69 -10.67
N SER A 173 -1.08 -9.20 -11.80
CA SER A 173 -1.52 -7.81 -11.89
C SER A 173 -2.98 -7.65 -11.50
N GLY A 174 -3.25 -6.58 -10.76
CA GLY A 174 -4.57 -6.12 -10.34
C GLY A 174 -4.67 -4.61 -10.46
N THR A 175 -5.88 -4.07 -10.56
CA THR A 175 -6.12 -2.63 -10.60
C THR A 175 -5.84 -1.99 -9.23
N VAL A 176 -5.16 -0.85 -9.21
CA VAL A 176 -4.97 -0.04 -8.01
C VAL A 176 -6.26 0.71 -7.73
N GLY A 177 -6.82 0.52 -6.52
CA GLY A 177 -7.92 1.34 -6.02
C GLY A 177 -7.41 2.66 -5.43
N PHE A 178 -8.32 3.61 -5.19
CA PHE A 178 -8.04 4.86 -4.49
C PHE A 178 -8.50 4.78 -3.02
N GLU A 179 -7.82 3.93 -2.24
CA GLU A 179 -8.17 3.63 -0.84
C GLU A 179 -7.36 4.42 0.18
N ASN A 180 -6.28 5.06 -0.27
CA ASN A 180 -5.43 5.94 0.54
C ASN A 180 -4.74 7.00 -0.32
N ILE A 181 -4.17 8.03 0.32
CA ILE A 181 -3.50 9.15 -0.37
C ILE A 181 -2.34 8.70 -1.26
N ALA A 182 -1.59 7.69 -0.83
CA ALA A 182 -0.42 7.23 -1.56
C ALA A 182 -0.78 6.62 -2.93
N ASP A 183 -1.99 6.09 -3.08
CA ASP A 183 -2.44 5.47 -4.33
C ASP A 183 -2.45 6.48 -5.50
N ALA A 184 -2.77 7.76 -5.22
CA ALA A 184 -2.72 8.81 -6.23
C ALA A 184 -1.30 9.10 -6.75
N PHE A 185 -0.25 8.72 -6.02
CA PHE A 185 1.15 8.99 -6.35
C PHE A 185 1.90 7.76 -6.89
N LEU A 186 1.22 6.61 -7.03
CA LEU A 186 1.84 5.43 -7.63
C LEU A 186 2.20 5.67 -9.09
N ASP A 187 3.32 5.11 -9.53
CA ASP A 187 3.83 5.26 -10.89
C ASP A 187 2.97 4.51 -11.93
N ASN A 188 2.16 3.56 -11.50
CA ASN A 188 1.31 2.73 -12.33
C ASN A 188 -0.10 2.58 -11.73
N GLY A 189 -1.13 2.47 -12.55
CA GLY A 189 -2.50 2.15 -12.17
C GLY A 189 -2.76 0.67 -11.89
N PHE A 190 -1.74 -0.17 -12.00
CA PHE A 190 -1.83 -1.60 -11.72
C PHE A 190 -0.79 -2.03 -10.69
N TRP A 191 -1.18 -2.97 -9.83
CA TRP A 191 -0.27 -3.80 -9.07
C TRP A 191 0.39 -4.82 -10.00
N GLY A 192 1.55 -5.35 -9.62
CA GLY A 192 2.28 -6.31 -10.44
C GLY A 192 2.99 -5.64 -11.62
N ALA A 193 3.49 -6.45 -12.56
CA ALA A 193 4.29 -5.97 -13.68
C ALA A 193 3.72 -6.34 -15.07
N ASP A 194 2.54 -6.98 -15.13
CA ASP A 194 1.98 -7.43 -16.42
C ASP A 194 1.36 -6.30 -17.22
N ARG A 195 0.94 -5.22 -16.55
CA ARG A 195 0.33 -4.04 -17.19
C ARG A 195 0.99 -2.76 -16.71
N ILE A 196 1.18 -1.83 -17.64
CA ILE A 196 1.56 -0.44 -17.37
C ILE A 196 0.50 0.46 -17.98
N GLN A 197 -0.17 1.24 -17.11
CA GLN A 197 -1.21 2.18 -17.52
C GLN A 197 -0.61 3.32 -18.34
N ASN A 198 -1.17 3.58 -19.53
CA ASN A 198 -0.89 4.82 -20.22
C ASN A 198 -1.45 6.00 -19.41
N PHE A 199 -0.68 7.06 -19.33
CA PHE A 199 -1.02 8.20 -18.49
C PHE A 199 -0.51 9.50 -19.10
N GLN A 200 -1.35 10.51 -19.12
CA GLN A 200 -0.94 11.89 -19.38
C GLN A 200 -1.74 12.80 -18.46
N GLY A 201 -1.08 13.48 -17.53
CA GLY A 201 -1.81 14.28 -16.58
C GLY A 201 -0.98 14.85 -15.45
N PHE A 202 -1.67 15.42 -14.49
CA PHE A 202 -1.11 15.91 -13.24
C PHE A 202 -1.60 15.07 -12.05
N THR A 203 -0.72 14.88 -11.09
CA THR A 203 -1.10 14.51 -9.71
C THR A 203 -0.90 15.74 -8.83
N LEU A 204 -1.96 16.18 -8.18
CA LEU A 204 -1.96 17.25 -7.20
C LEU A 204 -1.93 16.66 -5.80
N GLY A 205 -1.12 17.23 -4.93
CA GLY A 205 -1.10 16.91 -3.52
C GLY A 205 -1.04 18.16 -2.67
N LEU A 206 -1.65 18.11 -1.51
CA LEU A 206 -1.56 19.15 -0.49
C LEU A 206 -1.53 18.50 0.87
N SER A 207 -0.44 18.66 1.61
CA SER A 207 -0.33 18.14 2.97
C SER A 207 0.00 19.24 3.97
N SER A 208 -0.42 19.04 5.20
CA SER A 208 -0.14 19.96 6.32
C SER A 208 -0.01 19.16 7.60
N GLU A 209 1.02 19.47 8.36
CA GLU A 209 1.26 18.94 9.69
C GLU A 209 1.33 20.09 10.67
N THR A 210 0.76 19.90 11.86
CA THR A 210 0.85 20.82 12.98
C THR A 210 1.40 20.06 14.16
N TYR A 211 2.56 20.44 14.66
CA TYR A 211 3.24 19.78 15.76
C TYR A 211 3.67 20.76 16.84
N ALA A 212 3.75 20.27 18.08
CA ALA A 212 4.10 21.08 19.24
C ALA A 212 5.57 21.49 19.17
N GLU A 213 5.84 22.79 19.38
CA GLU A 213 7.18 23.33 19.49
C GLU A 213 7.94 22.70 20.66
N GLY A 214 9.13 22.19 20.44
CA GLY A 214 10.00 21.60 21.45
C GLY A 214 9.82 20.10 21.71
N SER A 215 8.61 19.53 21.68
CA SER A 215 8.40 18.07 21.80
C SER A 215 8.32 17.37 20.45
N GLY A 216 7.89 18.08 19.39
CA GLY A 216 7.63 17.51 18.08
C GLY A 216 6.40 16.59 18.05
N GLU A 217 5.54 16.63 19.09
CA GLU A 217 4.32 15.83 19.11
C GLU A 217 3.31 16.36 18.10
N ASP A 218 2.81 15.47 17.22
CA ASP A 218 1.82 15.81 16.21
C ASP A 218 0.48 16.15 16.85
N LEU A 219 -0.10 17.27 16.45
CA LEU A 219 -1.44 17.69 16.84
C LEU A 219 -2.46 17.36 15.75
N LEU A 220 -2.17 17.76 14.51
CA LEU A 220 -3.05 17.58 13.35
C LEU A 220 -2.20 17.35 12.12
N SER A 221 -2.50 16.30 11.38
CA SER A 221 -2.04 16.12 10.01
C SER A 221 -3.24 15.95 9.09
N TRP A 222 -3.16 16.49 7.88
CA TRP A 222 -4.15 16.25 6.84
C TRP A 222 -3.51 16.30 5.46
N GLU A 223 -4.09 15.55 4.55
CA GLU A 223 -3.61 15.37 3.19
C GLU A 223 -4.77 15.33 2.21
N LEU A 224 -4.57 15.93 1.06
CA LEU A 224 -5.46 15.87 -0.10
C LEU A 224 -4.65 15.39 -1.31
N ALA A 225 -5.23 14.56 -2.16
CA ALA A 225 -4.63 14.15 -3.41
C ALA A 225 -5.67 13.94 -4.50
N GLN A 226 -5.29 14.27 -5.75
CA GLN A 226 -6.12 14.03 -6.93
C GLN A 226 -5.27 13.93 -8.18
N GLN A 227 -5.65 13.05 -9.10
CA GLN A 227 -5.10 13.02 -10.46
C GLN A 227 -6.05 13.73 -11.42
N ILE A 228 -5.48 14.45 -12.39
CA ILE A 228 -6.16 15.09 -13.49
C ILE A 228 -5.64 14.47 -14.78
N TYR A 229 -6.51 13.91 -15.59
CA TYR A 229 -6.16 13.18 -16.79
C TYR A 229 -6.38 14.05 -18.05
N PHE A 230 -5.45 13.97 -18.99
CA PHE A 230 -5.53 14.66 -20.28
C PHE A 230 -5.72 13.69 -21.46
N ALA A 231 -5.72 12.39 -21.18
CA ALA A 231 -5.95 11.34 -22.16
C ALA A 231 -6.70 10.18 -21.50
N GLU A 232 -7.45 9.44 -22.28
CA GLU A 232 -8.10 8.20 -21.86
C GLU A 232 -7.06 7.19 -21.40
N ARG A 233 -7.43 6.39 -20.40
CA ARG A 233 -6.61 5.27 -19.91
C ARG A 233 -7.06 4.01 -20.63
N GLU A 234 -6.32 3.67 -21.70
CA GLU A 234 -6.70 2.65 -22.65
C GLU A 234 -6.28 1.24 -22.22
N VAL A 235 -5.18 1.13 -21.43
CA VAL A 235 -4.72 -0.16 -20.94
C VAL A 235 -5.62 -0.63 -19.82
N THR A 236 -6.19 -1.84 -19.96
CA THR A 236 -7.11 -2.44 -18.99
C THR A 236 -6.69 -3.86 -18.63
N LEU A 237 -7.23 -4.39 -17.54
CA LEU A 237 -7.27 -5.82 -17.25
C LEU A 237 -8.57 -6.39 -17.82
N ASP A 238 -8.54 -7.63 -18.27
CA ASP A 238 -9.73 -8.41 -18.68
C ASP A 238 -10.59 -7.80 -19.81
N GLY A 239 -10.02 -6.93 -20.65
CA GLY A 239 -10.72 -6.36 -21.81
C GLY A 239 -11.85 -5.39 -21.43
N ALA A 240 -11.83 -4.82 -20.23
CA ALA A 240 -12.68 -3.70 -19.89
C ALA A 240 -12.47 -2.53 -20.85
N GLY A 241 -13.48 -1.69 -21.07
CA GLY A 241 -13.33 -0.49 -21.90
C GLY A 241 -12.35 0.51 -21.33
N ALA A 242 -11.81 1.39 -22.19
CA ALA A 242 -10.97 2.51 -21.76
C ALA A 242 -11.70 3.40 -20.77
N ASP A 243 -10.97 3.89 -19.75
CA ASP A 243 -11.51 4.83 -18.78
C ASP A 243 -11.28 6.26 -19.30
N SER A 244 -12.36 6.99 -19.54
CA SER A 244 -12.38 8.35 -20.11
C SER A 244 -12.64 9.45 -19.09
N SER A 245 -12.67 9.13 -17.78
CA SER A 245 -12.86 10.15 -16.75
C SER A 245 -11.73 11.20 -16.76
N ASP A 246 -12.05 12.46 -16.52
CA ASP A 246 -11.09 13.57 -16.48
C ASP A 246 -10.34 13.65 -15.15
N PHE A 247 -10.89 13.06 -14.09
CA PHE A 247 -10.37 13.15 -12.73
C PHE A 247 -10.40 11.80 -12.03
N SER A 248 -9.40 11.54 -11.20
CA SER A 248 -9.53 10.49 -10.18
C SER A 248 -10.50 10.94 -9.08
N PRO A 249 -10.94 10.05 -8.19
CA PRO A 249 -11.53 10.49 -6.94
C PRO A 249 -10.64 11.49 -6.22
N LEU A 250 -11.23 12.51 -5.57
CA LEU A 250 -10.50 13.37 -4.64
C LEU A 250 -10.33 12.63 -3.32
N LEU A 251 -9.09 12.39 -2.94
CA LEU A 251 -8.75 11.71 -1.71
C LEU A 251 -8.47 12.73 -0.61
N ALA A 252 -9.02 12.48 0.58
CA ALA A 252 -8.79 13.27 1.77
C ALA A 252 -8.49 12.37 2.97
N ASN A 253 -7.42 12.67 3.69
CA ASN A 253 -7.04 12.00 4.92
C ASN A 253 -6.76 13.03 6.01
N ALA A 254 -7.11 12.72 7.27
CA ALA A 254 -6.77 13.54 8.41
C ALA A 254 -6.56 12.69 9.66
N THR A 255 -5.59 13.10 10.47
CA THR A 255 -5.35 12.55 11.81
C THR A 255 -5.27 13.68 12.82
N PHE A 256 -6.00 13.57 13.91
CA PHE A 256 -6.05 14.58 14.95
C PHE A 256 -5.82 13.98 16.34
N GLN A 257 -4.84 14.51 17.04
CA GLN A 257 -4.55 14.19 18.45
C GLN A 257 -5.43 15.02 19.36
N VAL A 258 -6.58 14.48 19.77
CA VAL A 258 -7.58 15.17 20.61
C VAL A 258 -7.02 15.47 21.99
N THR A 259 -6.34 14.49 22.58
CA THR A 259 -5.60 14.57 23.84
C THR A 259 -4.36 13.69 23.75
N LYS A 260 -3.45 13.76 24.70
CA LYS A 260 -2.28 12.86 24.75
C LYS A 260 -2.61 11.35 24.76
N HIS A 261 -3.89 11.00 24.94
CA HIS A 261 -4.34 9.62 25.04
C HIS A 261 -5.39 9.25 23.97
N ILE A 262 -5.93 10.24 23.26
CA ILE A 262 -7.01 10.02 22.28
C ILE A 262 -6.58 10.63 20.95
N SER A 263 -6.52 9.80 19.93
CA SER A 263 -6.36 10.22 18.55
C SER A 263 -7.57 9.78 17.71
N THR A 264 -7.83 10.52 16.64
CA THR A 264 -8.83 10.16 15.64
C THR A 264 -8.21 10.28 14.26
N ASN A 265 -8.66 9.46 13.34
CA ASN A 265 -8.27 9.53 11.93
C ASN A 265 -9.49 9.36 11.05
N GLY A 266 -9.47 9.98 9.89
CA GLY A 266 -10.51 9.88 8.90
C GLY A 266 -9.93 9.85 7.50
N PHE A 267 -10.57 9.12 6.61
CA PHE A 267 -10.30 9.06 5.18
C PHE A 267 -11.61 9.14 4.43
N ALA A 268 -11.63 9.79 3.28
CA ALA A 268 -12.74 9.77 2.33
C ALA A 268 -12.22 9.92 0.90
N ASN A 269 -12.90 9.28 -0.05
CA ASN A 269 -12.76 9.56 -1.46
C ASN A 269 -14.08 10.12 -2.01
N TRP A 270 -13.97 11.13 -2.87
CA TRP A 270 -15.09 11.76 -3.54
C TRP A 270 -15.02 11.46 -5.04
N ASN A 271 -16.04 10.78 -5.57
CA ASN A 271 -16.18 10.53 -7.00
C ASN A 271 -16.88 11.72 -7.68
N TRP A 272 -16.19 12.35 -8.65
CA TRP A 272 -16.72 13.50 -9.36
C TRP A 272 -17.80 13.16 -10.39
N GLU A 273 -17.72 12.00 -11.01
CA GLU A 273 -18.68 11.56 -12.04
C GLU A 273 -20.05 11.29 -11.44
N GLU A 274 -20.07 10.60 -10.32
CA GLU A 274 -21.26 10.25 -9.57
C GLU A 274 -21.70 11.34 -8.60
N SER A 275 -20.80 12.31 -8.34
CA SER A 275 -21.01 13.40 -7.38
C SER A 275 -21.33 12.90 -5.96
N GLU A 276 -20.68 11.84 -5.53
CA GLU A 276 -20.88 11.20 -4.23
C GLU A 276 -19.58 10.74 -3.59
N ILE A 277 -19.66 10.33 -2.32
CA ILE A 277 -18.54 9.73 -1.59
C ILE A 277 -18.52 8.23 -1.95
N GLY A 278 -17.48 7.77 -2.64
CA GLY A 278 -17.30 6.36 -2.99
C GLY A 278 -16.96 5.48 -1.79
N SER A 279 -16.13 5.99 -0.88
CA SER A 279 -15.84 5.32 0.40
C SER A 279 -15.38 6.30 1.47
N TRP A 280 -15.59 5.94 2.74
CA TRP A 280 -15.02 6.68 3.85
C TRP A 280 -14.70 5.77 5.03
N ARG A 281 -13.74 6.20 5.85
CA ARG A 281 -13.36 5.53 7.08
C ARG A 281 -13.17 6.57 8.19
N LEU A 282 -13.71 6.28 9.37
CA LEU A 282 -13.50 7.08 10.57
C LEU A 282 -13.04 6.17 11.70
N GLY A 283 -11.90 6.50 12.31
CA GLY A 283 -11.32 5.74 13.40
C GLY A 283 -11.02 6.59 14.61
N GLY A 284 -10.96 5.94 15.76
CA GLY A 284 -10.53 6.53 17.02
C GLY A 284 -9.71 5.52 17.83
N ARG A 285 -8.65 6.02 18.48
CA ARG A 285 -7.78 5.21 19.34
C ARG A 285 -7.60 5.88 20.68
N TYR A 286 -7.78 5.09 21.73
CA TYR A 286 -7.43 5.47 23.10
C TYR A 286 -6.22 4.68 23.55
N SER A 287 -5.11 5.36 23.83
CA SER A 287 -3.85 4.76 24.24
C SER A 287 -3.36 5.40 25.52
N LEU A 288 -3.26 4.64 26.60
CA LEU A 288 -2.63 5.08 27.86
C LEU A 288 -1.12 4.91 27.81
N ASP A 289 -0.67 3.85 27.16
CA ASP A 289 0.71 3.49 26.85
C ASP A 289 0.70 2.39 25.78
N PHE A 290 1.87 1.99 25.28
CA PHE A 290 2.03 0.95 24.22
C PHE A 290 1.43 -0.42 24.57
N ARG A 291 0.98 -0.64 25.81
CA ARG A 291 0.37 -1.90 26.28
C ARG A 291 -1.12 -1.79 26.57
N ARG A 292 -1.66 -0.59 26.64
CA ARG A 292 -3.07 -0.30 26.99
C ARG A 292 -3.69 0.56 25.92
N GLU A 293 -4.26 -0.12 24.94
CA GLU A 293 -4.87 0.51 23.76
C GLU A 293 -6.25 -0.08 23.49
N PHE A 294 -7.13 0.79 23.05
CA PHE A 294 -8.42 0.44 22.48
C PHE A 294 -8.61 1.25 21.21
N GLY A 295 -8.93 0.56 20.11
CA GLY A 295 -9.24 1.13 18.81
C GLY A 295 -10.65 0.77 18.38
N ALA A 296 -11.28 1.69 17.65
CA ALA A 296 -12.51 1.46 16.94
C ALA A 296 -12.45 2.21 15.62
N SER A 297 -12.78 1.56 14.51
CA SER A 297 -12.90 2.19 13.20
C SER A 297 -14.13 1.66 12.46
N TYR A 298 -14.75 2.54 11.69
CA TYR A 298 -15.86 2.20 10.82
C TYR A 298 -15.47 2.59 9.40
N ARG A 299 -15.63 1.66 8.46
CA ARG A 299 -15.45 1.84 7.02
C ARG A 299 -16.78 1.63 6.34
N TRP A 300 -17.08 2.50 5.40
CA TRP A 300 -18.24 2.40 4.54
C TRP A 300 -17.79 2.46 3.07
N GLU A 301 -18.33 1.57 2.29
CA GLU A 301 -18.26 1.51 0.82
C GLU A 301 -19.66 1.26 0.29
N GLU A 302 -19.90 1.48 -0.99
CA GLU A 302 -21.22 1.38 -1.58
C GLU A 302 -21.88 0.03 -1.34
N THR A 303 -21.14 -1.07 -1.42
CA THR A 303 -21.66 -2.44 -1.29
C THR A 303 -21.40 -3.08 0.08
N GLU A 304 -20.51 -2.50 0.88
CA GLU A 304 -20.15 -3.08 2.18
C GLU A 304 -19.81 -2.04 3.24
N SER A 305 -20.05 -2.40 4.48
CA SER A 305 -19.58 -1.62 5.62
C SER A 305 -18.98 -2.51 6.70
N ASN A 306 -17.94 -2.01 7.36
CA ASN A 306 -17.18 -2.78 8.35
C ASN A 306 -16.94 -1.96 9.60
N LEU A 307 -17.28 -2.53 10.77
CA LEU A 307 -16.87 -2.02 12.08
C LEU A 307 -15.72 -2.87 12.60
N GLU A 308 -14.57 -2.26 12.80
CA GLU A 308 -13.39 -2.88 13.39
C GLU A 308 -13.19 -2.40 14.82
N LEU A 309 -12.97 -3.33 15.74
CA LEU A 309 -12.67 -3.06 17.15
C LEU A 309 -11.39 -3.79 17.52
N ASP A 310 -10.49 -3.12 18.23
CA ASP A 310 -9.27 -3.73 18.76
C ASP A 310 -9.02 -3.33 20.21
N LEU A 311 -8.50 -4.25 21.00
CA LEU A 311 -8.11 -4.05 22.38
C LEU A 311 -6.80 -4.76 22.68
N THR A 312 -5.89 -4.04 23.32
CA THR A 312 -4.68 -4.59 23.91
C THR A 312 -4.60 -4.14 25.35
N TRP A 313 -4.48 -5.10 26.29
CA TRP A 313 -4.49 -4.78 27.72
C TRP A 313 -3.57 -5.71 28.53
N PRO A 314 -2.70 -5.19 29.40
CA PRO A 314 -1.85 -5.99 30.25
C PRO A 314 -2.67 -6.62 31.39
N LEU A 315 -2.61 -7.94 31.50
CA LEU A 315 -3.19 -8.70 32.64
C LEU A 315 -2.23 -8.73 33.83
N ALA A 316 -0.92 -8.79 33.54
CA ALA A 316 0.17 -8.83 34.52
C ALA A 316 1.47 -8.33 33.82
N PRO A 317 2.60 -8.15 34.52
CA PRO A 317 3.83 -7.59 33.95
C PRO A 317 4.33 -8.24 32.66
N ARG A 318 4.06 -9.53 32.44
CA ARG A 318 4.47 -10.30 31.27
C ARG A 318 3.29 -10.87 30.48
N TRP A 319 2.06 -10.59 30.93
CA TRP A 319 0.86 -11.12 30.32
C TRP A 319 0.08 -10.03 29.64
N GLN A 320 -0.40 -10.29 28.46
CA GLN A 320 -1.19 -9.37 27.66
C GLN A 320 -2.43 -10.06 27.10
N LEU A 321 -3.55 -9.38 27.22
CA LEU A 321 -4.81 -9.70 26.54
C LEU A 321 -4.84 -8.94 25.23
N GLY A 322 -5.22 -9.60 24.15
CA GLY A 322 -5.60 -9.02 22.88
C GLY A 322 -7.02 -9.45 22.54
N ALA A 323 -7.81 -8.54 22.01
CA ALA A 323 -9.10 -8.85 21.43
C ALA A 323 -9.26 -8.04 20.13
N ALA A 324 -9.86 -8.63 19.10
CA ALA A 324 -10.20 -7.97 17.86
C ALA A 324 -11.55 -8.49 17.37
N ALA A 325 -12.34 -7.61 16.76
CA ALA A 325 -13.58 -7.97 16.09
C ALA A 325 -13.71 -7.15 14.82
N LEU A 326 -14.12 -7.80 13.73
CA LEU A 326 -14.55 -7.21 12.48
C LEU A 326 -15.99 -7.63 12.27
N ILE A 327 -16.88 -6.66 12.17
CA ILE A 327 -18.31 -6.88 11.96
C ILE A 327 -18.65 -6.24 10.62
N GLY A 328 -18.81 -7.10 9.59
CA GLY A 328 -19.15 -6.69 8.24
C GLY A 328 -20.64 -6.78 7.98
N GLN A 329 -21.12 -5.90 7.12
CA GLN A 329 -22.44 -5.94 6.53
C GLN A 329 -22.27 -5.72 5.03
N SER A 330 -22.75 -6.67 4.23
CA SER A 330 -22.79 -6.60 2.77
C SER A 330 -24.24 -6.62 2.30
N ASP A 331 -24.50 -6.00 1.15
CA ASP A 331 -25.82 -6.02 0.52
C ASP A 331 -26.21 -7.41 -0.03
N ASP A 332 -25.23 -8.28 -0.26
CA ASP A 332 -25.38 -9.62 -0.82
C ASP A 332 -25.68 -10.72 0.21
N ASP A 333 -26.22 -10.39 1.38
CA ASP A 333 -26.63 -11.34 2.46
C ASP A 333 -25.45 -12.08 3.14
N ASP A 334 -24.21 -11.79 2.79
CA ASP A 334 -23.00 -12.45 3.31
C ASP A 334 -22.32 -11.58 4.38
N SER A 335 -23.04 -11.33 5.48
CA SER A 335 -22.51 -10.58 6.63
C SER A 335 -21.53 -11.46 7.43
N GLY A 336 -20.24 -11.39 7.08
CA GLY A 336 -19.19 -12.08 7.80
C GLY A 336 -18.76 -11.34 9.06
N SER A 337 -18.79 -11.98 10.23
CA SER A 337 -18.19 -11.44 11.43
C SER A 337 -16.97 -12.25 11.83
N TYR A 338 -15.84 -11.57 12.03
CA TYR A 338 -14.62 -12.15 12.55
C TYR A 338 -14.41 -11.72 13.98
N SER A 339 -14.05 -12.64 14.87
CA SER A 339 -13.64 -12.28 16.22
C SER A 339 -12.45 -13.08 16.69
N ARG A 340 -11.59 -12.43 17.48
CA ARG A 340 -10.38 -13.05 18.03
C ARG A 340 -10.16 -12.58 19.46
N VAL A 341 -9.86 -13.53 20.35
CA VAL A 341 -9.39 -13.25 21.70
C VAL A 341 -8.08 -13.99 21.91
N SER A 342 -7.05 -13.30 22.39
CA SER A 342 -5.73 -13.88 22.60
C SER A 342 -5.15 -13.53 23.95
N VAL A 343 -4.32 -14.42 24.50
CA VAL A 343 -3.50 -14.17 25.67
C VAL A 343 -2.05 -14.45 25.31
N GLY A 344 -1.20 -13.46 25.53
CA GLY A 344 0.24 -13.54 25.28
C GLY A 344 1.04 -13.52 26.57
N TYR A 345 2.12 -14.30 26.60
CA TYR A 345 3.16 -14.26 27.62
C TYR A 345 4.48 -13.85 26.98
N ASP A 346 5.09 -12.79 27.50
CA ASP A 346 6.34 -12.23 26.98
C ASP A 346 7.48 -12.44 27.98
N ALA A 347 8.44 -13.30 27.62
CA ALA A 347 9.72 -13.45 28.31
C ALA A 347 10.81 -12.63 27.62
N CYS A 348 11.99 -12.51 28.24
CA CYS A 348 13.10 -11.74 27.68
C CYS A 348 13.55 -12.22 26.27
N CYS A 349 13.50 -13.52 26.02
CA CYS A 349 14.08 -14.13 24.83
C CYS A 349 13.07 -14.88 23.96
N TRP A 350 11.85 -15.09 24.44
CA TRP A 350 10.77 -15.75 23.73
C TRP A 350 9.41 -15.19 24.10
N ALA A 351 8.42 -15.38 23.26
CA ALA A 351 7.03 -15.07 23.53
C ALA A 351 6.13 -16.22 23.07
N LEU A 352 5.04 -16.44 23.81
CA LEU A 352 3.97 -17.37 23.46
C LEU A 352 2.65 -16.61 23.43
N GLN A 353 1.91 -16.74 22.34
CA GLN A 353 0.55 -16.24 22.20
C GLN A 353 -0.40 -17.40 21.91
N VAL A 354 -1.50 -17.43 22.60
CA VAL A 354 -2.61 -18.37 22.36
C VAL A 354 -3.84 -17.55 22.02
N ALA A 355 -4.54 -17.92 20.97
CA ALA A 355 -5.75 -17.23 20.53
C ALA A 355 -6.86 -18.25 20.23
N LEU A 356 -8.08 -17.82 20.49
CA LEU A 356 -9.31 -18.37 19.94
C LEU A 356 -9.80 -17.38 18.89
N GLU A 357 -10.13 -17.88 17.73
CA GLU A 357 -10.54 -17.11 16.57
C GLU A 357 -11.81 -17.73 15.98
N ASP A 358 -12.83 -16.92 15.82
CA ASP A 358 -14.06 -17.31 15.16
C ASP A 358 -14.12 -16.62 13.80
N ARG A 359 -14.22 -17.40 12.73
CA ARG A 359 -14.31 -16.93 11.35
C ARG A 359 -15.64 -17.30 10.75
N PRO A 360 -16.25 -16.39 9.98
CA PRO A 360 -17.42 -16.75 9.20
C PRO A 360 -17.06 -17.84 8.19
N SER A 361 -18.05 -18.64 7.84
CA SER A 361 -17.97 -19.58 6.74
C SER A 361 -18.59 -18.96 5.51
N GLU A 362 -17.88 -18.84 4.43
CA GLU A 362 -18.46 -18.52 3.12
C GLU A 362 -19.30 -19.67 2.55
N ASN A 363 -19.11 -20.87 3.04
CA ASN A 363 -19.89 -22.08 2.75
C ASN A 363 -19.92 -22.95 4.00
N ASP A 364 -21.04 -23.56 4.31
CA ASP A 364 -21.41 -24.31 5.54
C ASP A 364 -20.36 -25.29 6.14
N ASP A 365 -19.24 -25.52 5.48
CA ASP A 365 -18.31 -26.57 5.85
C ASP A 365 -17.03 -26.13 6.61
N ASN A 366 -16.67 -24.83 6.64
CA ASN A 366 -15.36 -24.39 7.19
C ASN A 366 -15.38 -23.20 8.16
N GLY A 367 -16.53 -22.65 8.51
CA GLY A 367 -16.64 -21.67 9.58
C GLY A 367 -16.50 -22.30 10.96
N GLY A 368 -16.04 -21.53 11.93
CA GLY A 368 -16.03 -21.98 13.30
C GLY A 368 -14.84 -21.50 14.11
N VAL A 369 -14.82 -21.91 15.38
CA VAL A 369 -13.81 -21.52 16.33
C VAL A 369 -12.50 -22.30 16.10
N GLN A 370 -11.42 -21.57 15.83
CA GLN A 370 -10.08 -22.11 15.65
C GLN A 370 -9.20 -21.76 16.87
N PHE A 371 -8.33 -22.69 17.23
CA PHE A 371 -7.31 -22.49 18.24
C PHE A 371 -5.96 -22.24 17.56
N LEU A 372 -5.33 -21.10 17.89
CA LEU A 372 -4.04 -20.71 17.35
C LEU A 372 -3.01 -20.61 18.47
N ALA A 373 -1.82 -21.14 18.23
CA ALA A 373 -0.68 -20.94 19.12
C ALA A 373 0.51 -20.43 18.31
N THR A 374 1.07 -19.31 18.75
CA THR A 374 2.27 -18.71 18.13
C THR A 374 3.39 -18.66 19.16
N PHE A 375 4.51 -19.28 18.81
CA PHE A 375 5.74 -19.22 19.60
C PHE A 375 6.78 -18.39 18.83
N SER A 376 7.36 -17.41 19.48
CA SER A 376 8.36 -16.52 18.87
C SER A 376 9.66 -16.55 19.69
N LEU A 377 10.78 -16.78 19.02
CA LEU A 377 12.12 -16.59 19.55
C LEU A 377 12.62 -15.23 19.07
N LYS A 378 12.80 -14.26 19.98
CA LYS A 378 13.03 -12.84 19.65
C LYS A 378 14.29 -12.57 18.81
N SER A 379 15.21 -13.51 18.74
CA SER A 379 16.45 -13.38 17.95
C SER A 379 16.60 -14.40 16.83
N LEU A 380 15.68 -15.36 16.67
CA LEU A 380 15.83 -16.47 15.73
C LEU A 380 14.66 -16.67 14.77
N GLY A 381 13.48 -16.13 15.05
CA GLY A 381 12.30 -16.26 14.18
C GLY A 381 10.99 -16.51 14.92
N ARG A 382 9.93 -16.68 14.14
CA ARG A 382 8.56 -16.95 14.61
C ARG A 382 8.09 -18.30 14.05
N ILE A 383 7.46 -19.11 14.88
CA ILE A 383 6.75 -20.34 14.48
C ILE A 383 5.28 -20.16 14.87
N SER A 384 4.37 -20.30 13.92
CA SER A 384 2.93 -20.19 14.14
C SER A 384 2.25 -21.47 13.67
N SER A 385 1.20 -21.89 14.36
CA SER A 385 0.38 -23.03 13.98
C SER A 385 -0.41 -22.81 12.68
N ASN A 386 -0.48 -21.57 12.21
CA ASN A 386 -1.21 -21.19 11.01
C ASN A 386 -0.36 -20.24 10.16
N GLN A 387 0.43 -20.77 9.24
CA GLN A 387 1.16 -19.98 8.24
C GLN A 387 0.27 -19.52 7.07
N LEU A 388 -1.01 -19.89 7.07
CA LEU A 388 -1.91 -19.74 5.93
C LEU A 388 -2.91 -18.56 6.04
N ALA A 389 -2.85 -17.74 7.08
CA ALA A 389 -3.75 -16.59 7.22
C ALA A 389 -3.08 -15.27 6.81
N GLU A 390 -2.60 -15.15 5.58
CA GLU A 390 -2.10 -13.88 5.02
C GLU A 390 -3.18 -12.99 4.40
N GLY A 391 -4.45 -13.30 4.56
CA GLY A 391 -5.55 -12.52 3.97
C GLY A 391 -6.06 -11.33 4.82
N ILE A 392 -5.83 -11.33 6.12
CA ILE A 392 -6.26 -10.22 6.99
C ILE A 392 -5.00 -9.64 7.63
N LYS A 393 -4.57 -8.46 7.19
CA LYS A 393 -3.60 -7.64 7.90
C LYS A 393 -4.23 -7.13 9.22
N THR A 394 -4.49 -8.03 10.15
CA THR A 394 -4.58 -7.59 11.53
C THR A 394 -3.17 -7.15 11.89
N THR A 395 -2.98 -5.87 12.12
CA THR A 395 -1.80 -5.33 12.78
C THR A 395 -1.65 -6.06 14.10
N ALA A 396 -0.96 -7.22 14.06
CA ALA A 396 -0.47 -7.81 15.29
C ALA A 396 0.39 -6.73 15.94
N PRO A 397 0.17 -6.38 17.21
CA PRO A 397 1.01 -5.40 17.86
C PRO A 397 2.46 -5.83 17.66
N SER A 398 3.24 -4.94 17.01
CA SER A 398 4.66 -5.15 16.83
C SER A 398 5.29 -5.09 18.23
N TRP A 399 5.67 -6.22 18.72
CA TRP A 399 6.44 -6.35 19.95
C TRP A 399 7.89 -5.96 19.63
N ASN A 400 8.21 -4.67 19.66
CA ASN A 400 9.57 -4.16 19.74
C ASN A 400 9.93 -3.84 21.17
#